data_ee6e2b8161a2c69cdbba128825639874
#
_entry.id   ee6e2b8161a2c69cdbba128825639874
#
_cell.length_a   1.000
_cell.length_b   1.000
_cell.length_c   1.000
_cell.angle_alpha   90.00
_cell.angle_beta   90.00
_cell.angle_gamma   90.00
#
_symmetry.space_group_name_H-M   'P 1'
#
loop_
_entity.id
_entity.type
_entity.pdbx_description
1 polymer ?
#
loop_
_entity_poly.entity_id
_entity_poly.type
_entity_poly.pdbx_seq_one_letter_code
_entity_poly.pdbx_strand_id
1 'polypeptide(L)'
;ISEDETILTASLRNDIQHLHACGGLGMCSTCRVEVLSGEDNLHPKSESEQALSDKLELPSNIRLACQTKVKGNVKLKRLLLDQKDLVLANQMTKNSVGSIGSTKRLALMFVDIVAFTPLSEQLPSYDVMYILNRYFDDMGTIVKKNGGDINNFVGDAFLAAFGIDDKIDSVYRCTQAALEILKDVDIKKDVFLENYNINFDVRVGIHYGEAIVGMLGNAGNQRLSIIGQSVNIASRVETANKEAETRLLISEDAFKEIEDRAEVEDFVRVKLKGSSQRSTLYEISKLKGHSLVSEEDKIFESGMFWNKIMLSKDLKNGDKKKVNFNNEEVLLVRNNNNLSAFSNLCPHMNLPLEMGQITPDNEFLCPFHDSKFCLKTGAVKKWVLTSAEWMPDEAKELTKAIKEIPLDLLPIMDKDDHIWLGLN
;
A
#
# COMPACT_ATOMS: atom_id res chain seq x y z
N ILE A 1 -37.17 -1.39 5.09
CA ILE A 1 -35.89 -2.11 5.01
C ILE A 1 -36.20 -3.53 4.54
N SER A 2 -35.52 -4.04 3.52
CA SER A 2 -35.64 -5.45 3.12
C SER A 2 -34.91 -6.35 4.13
N GLU A 3 -35.28 -7.64 4.22
CA GLU A 3 -34.70 -8.57 5.21
C GLU A 3 -33.17 -8.72 5.10
N ASP A 4 -32.62 -8.50 3.90
CA ASP A 4 -31.18 -8.61 3.65
C ASP A 4 -30.42 -7.28 3.77
N GLU A 5 -31.12 -6.20 3.97
CA GLU A 5 -30.54 -4.84 4.00
C GLU A 5 -30.14 -4.45 5.42
N THR A 6 -28.95 -3.82 5.57
CA THR A 6 -28.53 -3.28 6.87
C THR A 6 -29.18 -1.93 7.14
N ILE A 7 -29.23 -1.55 8.43
CA ILE A 7 -29.72 -0.22 8.83
C ILE A 7 -28.96 0.91 8.13
N LEU A 8 -27.64 0.77 7.96
CA LEU A 8 -26.81 1.76 7.27
C LEU A 8 -27.21 1.88 5.81
N THR A 9 -27.29 0.76 5.08
CA THR A 9 -27.65 0.76 3.65
C THR A 9 -29.03 1.37 3.44
N ALA A 10 -30.02 1.00 4.28
CA ALA A 10 -31.34 1.58 4.23
C ALA A 10 -31.36 3.08 4.54
N SER A 11 -30.54 3.53 5.50
CA SER A 11 -30.39 4.96 5.81
C SER A 11 -29.86 5.72 4.60
N LEU A 12 -28.76 5.26 4.00
CA LEU A 12 -28.11 5.92 2.86
C LEU A 12 -29.03 5.95 1.63
N ARG A 13 -29.73 4.87 1.33
CA ARG A 13 -30.70 4.79 0.23
C ARG A 13 -31.87 5.76 0.37
N ASN A 14 -32.23 6.15 1.60
CA ASN A 14 -33.29 7.09 1.90
C ASN A 14 -32.76 8.48 2.25
N ASP A 15 -31.56 8.84 1.82
CA ASP A 15 -30.92 10.13 2.07
C ASP A 15 -30.79 10.49 3.57
N ILE A 16 -30.87 9.50 4.44
CA ILE A 16 -30.63 9.66 5.87
C ILE A 16 -29.11 9.61 6.12
N GLN A 17 -28.54 10.77 6.37
CA GLN A 17 -27.11 10.91 6.65
C GLN A 17 -26.70 10.06 7.86
N HIS A 18 -25.69 9.22 7.67
CA HIS A 18 -25.21 8.30 8.69
C HIS A 18 -23.69 8.24 8.66
N LEU A 19 -23.04 8.41 9.83
CA LEU A 19 -21.58 8.24 9.94
C LEU A 19 -21.20 6.78 9.70
N HIS A 20 -20.15 6.55 8.92
CA HIS A 20 -19.65 5.21 8.58
C HIS A 20 -18.19 5.25 8.15
N ALA A 21 -17.31 5.70 9.05
CA ALA A 21 -15.91 5.99 8.77
C ALA A 21 -15.11 4.84 8.10
N CYS A 22 -15.44 3.58 8.40
CA CYS A 22 -14.82 2.42 7.75
C CYS A 22 -15.54 1.98 6.45
N GLY A 23 -16.52 2.74 5.93
CA GLY A 23 -17.26 2.34 4.73
C GLY A 23 -18.21 1.15 4.94
N GLY A 24 -18.63 0.85 6.16
CA GLY A 24 -19.56 -0.27 6.44
C GLY A 24 -18.89 -1.61 6.74
N LEU A 25 -17.58 -1.67 6.90
CA LEU A 25 -16.81 -2.90 7.09
C LEU A 25 -16.90 -3.50 8.50
N GLY A 26 -17.64 -2.91 9.43
CA GLY A 26 -17.69 -3.38 10.82
C GLY A 26 -16.40 -3.12 11.63
N MET A 27 -15.49 -2.30 11.12
CA MET A 27 -14.17 -2.06 11.72
C MET A 27 -14.11 -0.81 12.62
N CYS A 28 -15.20 -0.06 12.72
CA CYS A 28 -15.28 1.14 13.56
C CYS A 28 -16.66 1.23 14.22
N SER A 29 -16.76 2.12 15.20
CA SER A 29 -18.02 2.34 15.94
C SER A 29 -18.77 3.62 15.55
N THR A 30 -18.39 4.28 14.44
CA THR A 30 -19.00 5.58 14.06
C THR A 30 -20.44 5.46 13.59
N CYS A 31 -20.86 4.31 13.08
CA CYS A 31 -22.24 4.03 12.66
C CYS A 31 -23.16 3.55 13.78
N ARG A 32 -22.79 3.77 15.05
CA ARG A 32 -23.59 3.31 16.19
C ARG A 32 -25.00 3.87 16.18
N VAL A 33 -25.94 3.01 16.54
CA VAL A 33 -27.33 3.37 16.83
C VAL A 33 -27.72 2.84 18.19
N GLU A 34 -28.53 3.60 18.92
CA GLU A 34 -29.18 3.17 20.14
C GLU A 34 -30.56 2.59 19.80
N VAL A 35 -30.82 1.37 20.22
CA VAL A 35 -32.11 0.73 20.06
C VAL A 35 -33.03 1.23 21.17
N LEU A 36 -34.09 1.93 20.80
CA LEU A 36 -35.08 2.48 21.74
C LEU A 36 -36.26 1.53 21.96
N SER A 37 -36.59 0.73 20.95
CA SER A 37 -37.60 -0.33 21.05
C SER A 37 -37.51 -1.28 19.86
N GLY A 38 -38.01 -2.51 20.02
CA GLY A 38 -38.05 -3.53 18.98
C GLY A 38 -36.76 -4.35 18.91
N GLU A 39 -36.06 -4.57 19.99
CA GLU A 39 -34.82 -5.39 20.06
C GLU A 39 -35.03 -6.79 19.50
N ASP A 40 -36.18 -7.42 19.76
CA ASP A 40 -36.53 -8.76 19.26
C ASP A 40 -36.65 -8.83 17.73
N ASN A 41 -36.81 -7.69 17.08
CA ASN A 41 -36.86 -7.55 15.63
C ASN A 41 -35.49 -7.36 14.97
N LEU A 42 -34.40 -7.46 15.74
CA LEU A 42 -33.05 -7.38 15.21
C LEU A 42 -32.48 -8.79 14.97
N HIS A 43 -31.65 -8.91 13.95
CA HIS A 43 -30.81 -10.10 13.82
C HIS A 43 -29.74 -10.13 14.90
N PRO A 44 -29.22 -11.31 15.29
CA PRO A 44 -28.07 -11.42 16.17
C PRO A 44 -26.90 -10.58 15.66
N LYS A 45 -26.01 -10.17 16.56
CA LYS A 45 -24.77 -9.47 16.16
C LYS A 45 -23.94 -10.36 15.25
N SER A 46 -23.36 -9.79 14.19
CA SER A 46 -22.33 -10.45 13.39
C SER A 46 -21.07 -10.66 14.22
N GLU A 47 -20.17 -11.52 13.79
CA GLU A 47 -18.89 -11.76 14.49
C GLU A 47 -18.08 -10.46 14.63
N SER A 48 -18.02 -9.65 13.58
CA SER A 48 -17.32 -8.35 13.59
C SER A 48 -17.98 -7.34 14.54
N GLU A 49 -19.32 -7.30 14.57
CA GLU A 49 -20.05 -6.44 15.50
C GLU A 49 -19.84 -6.90 16.94
N GLN A 50 -19.87 -8.21 17.21
CA GLN A 50 -19.65 -8.75 18.55
C GLN A 50 -18.24 -8.44 19.03
N ALA A 51 -17.23 -8.76 18.23
CA ALA A 51 -15.82 -8.51 18.57
C ALA A 51 -15.55 -7.02 18.88
N LEU A 52 -16.15 -6.12 18.09
CA LEU A 52 -16.00 -4.68 18.34
C LEU A 52 -16.79 -4.23 19.57
N SER A 53 -17.98 -4.78 19.79
CA SER A 53 -18.79 -4.49 20.97
C SER A 53 -18.07 -4.89 22.26
N ASP A 54 -17.46 -6.07 22.28
CA ASP A 54 -16.70 -6.59 23.43
C ASP A 54 -15.44 -5.75 23.68
N LYS A 55 -14.71 -5.40 22.61
CA LYS A 55 -13.52 -4.57 22.69
C LYS A 55 -13.78 -3.16 23.25
N LEU A 56 -14.95 -2.60 22.94
CA LEU A 56 -15.35 -1.25 23.35
C LEU A 56 -16.29 -1.24 24.55
N GLU A 57 -16.62 -2.42 25.11
CA GLU A 57 -17.56 -2.58 26.22
C GLU A 57 -18.90 -1.86 25.94
N LEU A 58 -19.42 -2.01 24.71
CA LEU A 58 -20.63 -1.32 24.29
C LEU A 58 -21.87 -1.91 25.01
N PRO A 59 -22.79 -1.05 25.52
CA PRO A 59 -24.08 -1.50 26.06
C PRO A 59 -24.86 -2.38 25.09
N SER A 60 -25.68 -3.31 25.60
CA SER A 60 -26.43 -4.28 24.79
C SER A 60 -27.38 -3.64 23.79
N ASN A 61 -27.95 -2.46 24.12
CA ASN A 61 -28.85 -1.69 23.28
C ASN A 61 -28.13 -0.85 22.21
N ILE A 62 -26.77 -0.90 22.18
CA ILE A 62 -26.01 -0.24 21.11
C ILE A 62 -25.66 -1.25 20.02
N ARG A 63 -25.99 -0.92 18.79
CA ARG A 63 -25.78 -1.73 17.61
C ARG A 63 -24.97 -0.94 16.55
N LEU A 64 -24.30 -1.66 15.66
CA LEU A 64 -23.61 -1.08 14.51
C LEU A 64 -24.55 -1.11 13.30
N ALA A 65 -24.99 0.05 12.83
CA ALA A 65 -25.93 0.16 11.72
C ALA A 65 -25.47 -0.57 10.43
N CYS A 66 -24.16 -0.65 10.20
CA CYS A 66 -23.59 -1.33 9.04
C CYS A 66 -23.61 -2.87 9.13
N GLN A 67 -23.83 -3.42 10.33
CA GLN A 67 -23.85 -4.86 10.55
C GLN A 67 -25.23 -5.36 10.93
N THR A 68 -26.11 -4.46 11.36
CA THR A 68 -27.45 -4.83 11.90
C THR A 68 -28.51 -4.89 10.81
N LYS A 69 -29.14 -6.03 10.67
CA LYS A 69 -30.35 -6.26 9.85
C LYS A 69 -31.58 -6.31 10.74
N VAL A 70 -32.76 -6.01 10.17
CA VAL A 70 -34.04 -5.96 10.91
C VAL A 70 -35.07 -6.89 10.30
N LYS A 71 -35.87 -7.54 11.17
CA LYS A 71 -36.98 -8.44 10.79
C LYS A 71 -38.38 -7.78 10.91
N GLY A 72 -38.45 -6.63 11.55
CA GLY A 72 -39.72 -5.98 11.84
C GLY A 72 -39.51 -4.52 12.28
N ASN A 73 -40.50 -3.96 12.92
CA ASN A 73 -40.46 -2.56 13.35
C ASN A 73 -39.48 -2.34 14.48
N VAL A 74 -38.59 -1.39 14.31
CA VAL A 74 -37.61 -0.94 15.31
C VAL A 74 -37.59 0.57 15.40
N LYS A 75 -37.37 1.09 16.60
CA LYS A 75 -37.14 2.51 16.83
C LYS A 75 -35.69 2.70 17.24
N LEU A 76 -34.96 3.50 16.45
CA LEU A 76 -33.51 3.69 16.61
C LEU A 76 -33.22 5.19 16.77
N LYS A 77 -32.15 5.47 17.49
CA LYS A 77 -31.53 6.80 17.58
C LYS A 77 -30.12 6.73 17.08
N ARG A 78 -29.74 7.56 16.09
CA ARG A 78 -28.36 7.71 15.64
C ARG A 78 -27.56 8.45 16.72
N LEU A 79 -26.36 7.97 17.00
CA LEU A 79 -25.46 8.60 17.97
C LEU A 79 -24.54 9.58 17.24
N LEU A 80 -24.94 10.85 17.21
CA LEU A 80 -24.18 11.98 16.69
C LEU A 80 -23.77 12.87 17.87
N LEU A 81 -22.54 13.39 17.84
CA LEU A 81 -22.03 14.25 18.91
C LEU A 81 -22.55 15.68 18.74
N ASP A 82 -22.44 16.23 17.52
CA ASP A 82 -22.84 17.60 17.21
C ASP A 82 -23.18 17.80 15.71
N GLN A 83 -23.36 19.08 15.31
CA GLN A 83 -23.64 19.42 13.91
C GLN A 83 -22.46 19.13 12.96
N LYS A 84 -21.23 19.06 13.45
CA LYS A 84 -20.07 18.71 12.61
C LYS A 84 -20.15 17.27 12.14
N ASP A 85 -20.66 16.37 12.97
CA ASP A 85 -20.92 14.99 12.59
C ASP A 85 -21.91 14.89 11.43
N LEU A 86 -22.92 15.78 11.37
CA LEU A 86 -23.84 15.84 10.24
C LEU A 86 -23.15 16.30 8.95
N VAL A 87 -22.22 17.26 9.05
CA VAL A 87 -21.44 17.72 7.90
C VAL A 87 -20.53 16.59 7.39
N LEU A 88 -19.86 15.87 8.30
CA LEU A 88 -19.02 14.73 7.97
C LEU A 88 -19.84 13.58 7.35
N ALA A 89 -21.00 13.27 7.92
CA ALA A 89 -21.89 12.26 7.37
C ALA A 89 -22.36 12.61 5.94
N ASN A 90 -22.65 13.90 5.67
CA ASN A 90 -22.97 14.39 4.34
C ASN A 90 -21.81 14.22 3.34
N GLN A 91 -20.59 14.52 3.79
CA GLN A 91 -19.39 14.37 2.94
C GLN A 91 -19.14 12.89 2.60
N MET A 92 -19.33 11.98 3.56
CA MET A 92 -19.19 10.54 3.36
C MET A 92 -20.26 9.99 2.39
N THR A 93 -21.46 10.54 2.43
CA THR A 93 -22.58 10.11 1.57
C THR A 93 -22.42 10.63 0.13
N LYS A 94 -21.91 11.84 -0.04
CA LYS A 94 -21.74 12.50 -1.36
C LYS A 94 -20.51 12.07 -2.11
N ASN A 95 -19.43 11.76 -1.39
CA ASN A 95 -18.22 11.24 -1.98
C ASN A 95 -18.37 9.71 -2.09
N SER A 96 -18.32 9.17 -3.27
CA SER A 96 -18.33 7.72 -3.56
C SER A 96 -17.18 6.92 -2.88
N VAL A 97 -16.39 7.57 -2.05
CA VAL A 97 -15.35 6.97 -1.21
C VAL A 97 -15.99 6.68 0.14
N GLY A 98 -16.51 5.47 0.31
CA GLY A 98 -17.26 5.02 1.49
C GLY A 98 -16.48 4.96 2.80
N SER A 99 -15.21 5.38 2.86
CA SER A 99 -14.39 5.43 4.09
C SER A 99 -13.51 6.67 4.13
N ILE A 100 -13.19 7.15 5.34
CA ILE A 100 -12.22 8.23 5.54
C ILE A 100 -10.76 7.78 5.41
N GLY A 101 -10.52 6.51 5.16
CA GLY A 101 -9.20 5.90 4.95
C GLY A 101 -9.34 4.43 4.61
N SER A 102 -8.27 3.83 4.15
CA SER A 102 -8.16 2.40 3.86
C SER A 102 -7.17 1.72 4.79
N THR A 103 -7.50 0.52 5.25
CA THR A 103 -6.55 -0.33 5.98
C THR A 103 -5.62 -0.98 4.97
N LYS A 104 -4.31 -0.79 5.16
CA LYS A 104 -3.26 -1.39 4.33
C LYS A 104 -2.21 -2.03 5.22
N ARG A 105 -1.57 -3.09 4.74
CA ARG A 105 -0.33 -3.61 5.34
C ARG A 105 0.85 -2.89 4.72
N LEU A 106 1.63 -2.20 5.55
CA LEU A 106 2.71 -1.31 5.12
C LEU A 106 4.01 -1.68 5.81
N ALA A 107 5.12 -1.52 5.10
CA ALA A 107 6.42 -1.43 5.75
C ALA A 107 6.64 0.03 6.17
N LEU A 108 6.80 0.23 7.46
CA LEU A 108 6.93 1.53 8.10
C LEU A 108 8.35 1.68 8.64
N MET A 109 9.03 2.74 8.23
CA MET A 109 10.40 3.05 8.60
C MET A 109 10.44 4.35 9.40
N PHE A 110 10.95 4.29 10.62
CA PHE A 110 11.37 5.45 11.37
C PHE A 110 12.87 5.65 11.26
N VAL A 111 13.28 6.87 11.02
CA VAL A 111 14.70 7.26 10.99
C VAL A 111 14.88 8.46 11.90
N ASP A 112 15.88 8.40 12.78
CA ASP A 112 16.16 9.44 13.76
C ASP A 112 17.66 9.74 13.82
N ILE A 113 18.04 11.01 14.06
CA ILE A 113 19.43 11.43 14.15
C ILE A 113 19.97 11.10 15.54
N VAL A 114 21.14 10.47 15.57
CA VAL A 114 21.79 10.13 16.83
C VAL A 114 22.26 11.40 17.55
N ALA A 115 21.87 11.55 18.81
CA ALA A 115 22.27 12.67 19.67
C ALA A 115 21.96 14.06 19.08
N PHE A 116 20.80 14.21 18.43
CA PHE A 116 20.41 15.49 17.81
C PHE A 116 20.26 16.63 18.85
N THR A 117 19.74 16.37 20.04
CA THR A 117 19.57 17.40 21.08
C THR A 117 20.88 18.10 21.43
N PRO A 118 21.97 17.39 21.81
CA PRO A 118 23.27 18.02 22.00
C PRO A 118 23.80 18.74 20.76
N LEU A 119 23.56 18.19 19.57
CA LEU A 119 23.96 18.79 18.30
C LEU A 119 23.27 20.15 18.07
N SER A 120 21.96 20.19 18.30
CA SER A 120 21.16 21.42 18.13
C SER A 120 21.47 22.52 19.16
N GLU A 121 22.01 22.15 20.32
CA GLU A 121 22.46 23.09 21.35
C GLU A 121 23.84 23.68 21.06
N GLN A 122 24.68 22.93 20.32
CA GLN A 122 26.06 23.36 20.00
C GLN A 122 26.15 24.27 18.76
N LEU A 123 25.19 24.14 17.85
CA LEU A 123 25.21 24.86 16.56
C LEU A 123 24.26 26.06 16.55
N PRO A 124 24.60 27.12 15.76
CA PRO A 124 23.65 28.15 15.44
C PRO A 124 22.38 27.57 14.79
N SER A 125 21.21 28.12 15.12
CA SER A 125 19.92 27.59 14.64
C SER A 125 19.82 27.53 13.11
N TYR A 126 20.48 28.44 12.38
CA TYR A 126 20.51 28.44 10.92
C TYR A 126 21.33 27.26 10.37
N ASP A 127 22.41 26.88 11.03
CA ASP A 127 23.23 25.74 10.63
C ASP A 127 22.45 24.42 10.89
N VAL A 128 21.73 24.35 12.01
CA VAL A 128 20.84 23.21 12.31
C VAL A 128 19.78 23.06 11.20
N MET A 129 19.13 24.16 10.82
CA MET A 129 18.12 24.15 9.72
C MET A 129 18.72 23.76 8.38
N TYR A 130 19.92 24.23 8.09
CA TYR A 130 20.63 23.86 6.84
C TYR A 130 20.96 22.35 6.81
N ILE A 131 21.51 21.82 7.90
CA ILE A 131 21.86 20.40 8.04
C ILE A 131 20.61 19.53 7.92
N LEU A 132 19.52 19.87 8.62
CA LEU A 132 18.27 19.12 8.57
C LEU A 132 17.66 19.12 7.18
N ASN A 133 17.60 20.27 6.49
CA ASN A 133 17.02 20.34 5.15
C ASN A 133 17.84 19.50 4.16
N ARG A 134 19.16 19.56 4.24
CA ARG A 134 20.04 18.74 3.40
C ARG A 134 19.86 17.25 3.68
N TYR A 135 19.83 16.88 4.95
CA TYR A 135 19.59 15.51 5.37
C TYR A 135 18.24 14.99 4.87
N PHE A 136 17.16 15.74 5.06
CA PHE A 136 15.83 15.32 4.63
C PHE A 136 15.69 15.22 3.11
N ASP A 137 16.38 16.08 2.34
CA ASP A 137 16.39 16.01 0.88
C ASP A 137 17.11 14.74 0.38
N ASP A 138 18.29 14.45 0.93
CA ASP A 138 19.06 13.25 0.62
C ASP A 138 18.27 11.97 0.98
N MET A 139 17.71 11.90 2.19
CA MET A 139 16.93 10.76 2.65
C MET A 139 15.61 10.60 1.88
N GLY A 140 14.95 11.71 1.56
CA GLY A 140 13.74 11.72 0.74
C GLY A 140 13.98 11.17 -0.66
N THR A 141 15.11 11.52 -1.25
CA THR A 141 15.53 10.98 -2.56
C THR A 141 15.74 9.46 -2.51
N ILE A 142 16.42 8.94 -1.48
CA ILE A 142 16.65 7.50 -1.29
C ILE A 142 15.31 6.77 -1.08
N VAL A 143 14.46 7.28 -0.19
CA VAL A 143 13.14 6.71 0.08
C VAL A 143 12.31 6.64 -1.20
N LYS A 144 12.26 7.74 -1.97
CA LYS A 144 11.48 7.82 -3.21
C LYS A 144 12.00 6.89 -4.29
N LYS A 145 13.32 6.82 -4.48
CA LYS A 145 14.01 5.90 -5.40
C LYS A 145 13.62 4.44 -5.14
N ASN A 146 13.46 4.06 -3.87
CA ASN A 146 13.05 2.73 -3.46
C ASN A 146 11.52 2.55 -3.40
N GLY A 147 10.73 3.51 -3.92
CA GLY A 147 9.27 3.46 -4.02
C GLY A 147 8.56 3.60 -2.68
N GLY A 148 9.15 4.33 -1.75
CA GLY A 148 8.53 4.78 -0.51
C GLY A 148 8.11 6.24 -0.57
N ASP A 149 7.34 6.67 0.41
CA ASP A 149 6.96 8.06 0.61
C ASP A 149 7.22 8.49 2.05
N ILE A 150 7.85 9.67 2.25
CA ILE A 150 7.94 10.27 3.58
C ILE A 150 6.57 10.84 3.93
N ASN A 151 5.99 10.31 5.00
CA ASN A 151 4.66 10.70 5.45
C ASN A 151 4.69 11.88 6.41
N ASN A 152 5.65 11.92 7.33
CA ASN A 152 5.73 12.95 8.35
C ASN A 152 7.16 13.16 8.86
N PHE A 153 7.49 14.42 9.18
CA PHE A 153 8.69 14.79 9.93
C PHE A 153 8.31 15.07 11.38
N VAL A 154 9.08 14.55 12.33
CA VAL A 154 8.86 14.70 13.77
C VAL A 154 10.17 15.16 14.41
N GLY A 155 10.40 16.47 14.44
CA GLY A 155 11.70 17.02 14.83
C GLY A 155 12.78 16.67 13.82
N ASP A 156 13.79 15.95 14.27
CA ASP A 156 14.90 15.41 13.49
C ASP A 156 14.64 14.00 12.94
N ALA A 157 13.52 13.40 13.32
CA ALA A 157 13.08 12.10 12.82
C ALA A 157 12.10 12.23 11.65
N PHE A 158 11.96 11.17 10.86
CA PHE A 158 10.87 11.04 9.90
C PHE A 158 10.27 9.64 9.87
N LEU A 159 9.01 9.60 9.46
CA LEU A 159 8.28 8.38 9.12
C LEU A 159 8.19 8.25 7.62
N ALA A 160 8.70 7.16 7.07
CA ALA A 160 8.46 6.75 5.69
C ALA A 160 7.61 5.47 5.64
N ALA A 161 6.85 5.33 4.57
CA ALA A 161 5.99 4.17 4.33
C ALA A 161 6.18 3.61 2.92
N PHE A 162 6.14 2.29 2.81
CA PHE A 162 6.26 1.54 1.58
C PHE A 162 5.05 0.61 1.45
N GLY A 163 4.49 0.50 0.25
CA GLY A 163 3.29 -0.30 -0.02
C GLY A 163 1.98 0.49 0.00
N ILE A 164 2.02 1.84 0.01
CA ILE A 164 0.82 2.68 -0.12
C ILE A 164 0.20 2.48 -1.51
N ASP A 165 1.03 2.32 -2.51
CA ASP A 165 0.70 2.12 -3.93
C ASP A 165 0.44 0.66 -4.30
N ASP A 166 0.28 -0.22 -3.32
CA ASP A 166 0.06 -1.66 -3.47
C ASP A 166 1.17 -2.41 -4.25
N LYS A 167 2.35 -1.80 -4.43
CA LYS A 167 3.50 -2.46 -5.02
C LYS A 167 4.04 -3.57 -4.12
N ILE A 168 4.51 -4.62 -4.78
CA ILE A 168 5.05 -5.82 -4.13
C ILE A 168 6.37 -5.50 -3.39
N ASP A 169 6.75 -6.38 -2.47
CA ASP A 169 8.04 -6.33 -1.74
C ASP A 169 8.28 -5.05 -0.92
N SER A 170 7.22 -4.49 -0.34
CA SER A 170 7.33 -3.26 0.46
C SER A 170 8.37 -3.34 1.56
N VAL A 171 8.53 -4.50 2.24
CA VAL A 171 9.54 -4.68 3.30
C VAL A 171 10.95 -4.74 2.73
N TYR A 172 11.15 -5.45 1.61
CA TYR A 172 12.46 -5.51 0.95
C TYR A 172 12.92 -4.12 0.50
N ARG A 173 12.06 -3.37 -0.20
CA ARG A 173 12.32 -2.01 -0.67
C ARG A 173 12.59 -1.05 0.50
N CYS A 174 11.84 -1.18 1.59
CA CYS A 174 12.02 -0.42 2.81
C CYS A 174 13.39 -0.69 3.44
N THR A 175 13.77 -1.98 3.57
CA THR A 175 15.06 -2.38 4.14
C THR A 175 16.22 -1.96 3.23
N GLN A 176 16.04 -2.04 1.92
CA GLN A 176 17.03 -1.55 0.95
C GLN A 176 17.24 -0.04 1.08
N ALA A 177 16.15 0.73 1.20
CA ALA A 177 16.25 2.17 1.45
C ALA A 177 17.00 2.47 2.76
N ALA A 178 16.73 1.72 3.84
CA ALA A 178 17.43 1.85 5.11
C ALA A 178 18.94 1.62 4.98
N LEU A 179 19.35 0.57 4.29
CA LEU A 179 20.77 0.27 4.05
C LEU A 179 21.44 1.34 3.16
N GLU A 180 20.73 1.85 2.14
CA GLU A 180 21.24 2.96 1.33
C GLU A 180 21.37 4.25 2.14
N ILE A 181 20.44 4.54 3.05
CA ILE A 181 20.51 5.67 3.99
C ILE A 181 21.76 5.56 4.86
N LEU A 182 21.98 4.40 5.50
CA LEU A 182 23.15 4.19 6.35
C LEU A 182 24.45 4.38 5.59
N LYS A 183 24.50 3.87 4.35
CA LYS A 183 25.66 4.03 3.47
C LYS A 183 25.90 5.49 3.08
N ASP A 184 24.85 6.24 2.76
CA ASP A 184 24.96 7.67 2.44
C ASP A 184 25.45 8.49 3.62
N VAL A 185 24.94 8.19 4.83
CA VAL A 185 25.42 8.78 6.08
C VAL A 185 26.90 8.50 6.30
N ASP A 186 27.36 7.24 6.12
CA ASP A 186 28.77 6.87 6.28
C ASP A 186 29.69 7.63 5.29
N ILE A 187 29.26 7.81 4.05
CA ILE A 187 30.01 8.60 3.05
C ILE A 187 30.12 10.08 3.45
N LYS A 188 29.09 10.64 4.09
CA LYS A 188 29.04 12.05 4.44
C LYS A 188 29.57 12.37 5.83
N LYS A 189 29.83 11.37 6.66
CA LYS A 189 30.22 11.51 8.06
C LYS A 189 31.48 12.38 8.24
N ASP A 190 32.51 12.16 7.42
CA ASP A 190 33.76 12.91 7.49
C ASP A 190 33.54 14.38 7.13
N VAL A 191 32.67 14.67 6.16
CA VAL A 191 32.32 16.04 5.75
C VAL A 191 31.63 16.81 6.90
N PHE A 192 30.71 16.13 7.63
CA PHE A 192 30.08 16.75 8.79
C PHE A 192 31.06 16.96 9.97
N LEU A 193 31.95 16.02 10.15
CA LEU A 193 33.00 16.14 11.18
C LEU A 193 33.96 17.30 10.88
N GLU A 194 34.46 17.40 9.66
CA GLU A 194 35.40 18.44 9.24
C GLU A 194 34.79 19.85 9.26
N ASN A 195 33.55 20.02 8.78
CA ASN A 195 32.93 21.32 8.61
C ASN A 195 32.20 21.83 9.86
N TYR A 196 31.64 20.92 10.65
CA TYR A 196 30.78 21.28 11.78
C TYR A 196 31.22 20.68 13.12
N ASN A 197 32.28 19.86 13.13
CA ASN A 197 32.74 19.10 14.30
C ASN A 197 31.64 18.20 14.90
N ILE A 198 30.82 17.57 14.02
CA ILE A 198 29.70 16.71 14.38
C ILE A 198 29.95 15.29 13.90
N ASN A 199 29.82 14.33 14.84
CA ASN A 199 29.74 12.93 14.48
C ASN A 199 28.30 12.59 14.07
N PHE A 200 27.93 12.85 12.81
CA PHE A 200 26.59 12.65 12.29
C PHE A 200 26.33 11.16 12.08
N ASP A 201 25.24 10.67 12.66
CA ASP A 201 24.78 9.29 12.49
C ASP A 201 23.27 9.19 12.64
N VAL A 202 22.66 8.08 12.18
CA VAL A 202 21.23 7.83 12.26
C VAL A 202 20.92 6.42 12.75
N ARG A 203 19.71 6.26 13.31
CA ARG A 203 19.12 4.97 13.64
C ARG A 203 17.87 4.75 12.84
N VAL A 204 17.66 3.49 12.42
CA VAL A 204 16.53 3.09 11.59
C VAL A 204 15.79 1.95 12.26
N GLY A 205 14.47 2.10 12.36
CA GLY A 205 13.58 1.04 12.83
C GLY A 205 12.51 0.72 11.80
N ILE A 206 12.35 -0.56 11.44
CA ILE A 206 11.36 -1.01 10.46
C ILE A 206 10.37 -1.96 11.11
N HIS A 207 9.09 -1.73 10.83
CA HIS A 207 8.01 -2.65 11.19
C HIS A 207 7.05 -2.85 10.01
N TYR A 208 6.53 -4.07 9.86
CA TYR A 208 5.50 -4.40 8.88
C TYR A 208 4.20 -4.74 9.57
N GLY A 209 3.12 -4.04 9.23
CA GLY A 209 1.85 -4.28 9.86
C GLY A 209 0.71 -3.44 9.30
N GLU A 210 -0.49 -3.66 9.81
CA GLU A 210 -1.68 -2.93 9.39
C GLU A 210 -1.68 -1.50 9.92
N ALA A 211 -2.00 -0.58 9.03
CA ALA A 211 -2.23 0.82 9.35
C ALA A 211 -3.37 1.39 8.49
N ILE A 212 -4.00 2.45 8.96
CA ILE A 212 -5.03 3.18 8.21
C ILE A 212 -4.34 4.31 7.46
N VAL A 213 -4.51 4.32 6.15
CA VAL A 213 -4.05 5.38 5.25
C VAL A 213 -5.26 6.24 4.88
N GLY A 214 -5.21 7.52 5.17
CA GLY A 214 -6.34 8.41 4.90
C GLY A 214 -5.99 9.88 5.01
N MET A 215 -6.91 10.74 4.59
CA MET A 215 -6.74 12.19 4.72
C MET A 215 -7.07 12.64 6.14
N LEU A 216 -6.12 13.31 6.79
CA LEU A 216 -6.26 13.85 8.14
C LEU A 216 -6.03 15.36 8.12
N GLY A 217 -6.88 16.09 8.80
CA GLY A 217 -6.79 17.55 8.96
C GLY A 217 -8.14 18.25 8.91
N ASN A 218 -8.10 19.57 8.90
CA ASN A 218 -9.27 20.42 8.77
C ASN A 218 -9.46 20.91 7.33
N ALA A 219 -10.61 21.52 7.03
CA ALA A 219 -10.89 22.08 5.73
C ALA A 219 -9.78 23.07 5.30
N GLY A 220 -9.15 22.82 4.17
CA GLY A 220 -8.05 23.63 3.62
C GLY A 220 -6.64 23.21 4.09
N ASN A 221 -6.50 22.28 5.03
CA ASN A 221 -5.20 21.77 5.49
C ASN A 221 -5.29 20.26 5.78
N GLN A 222 -5.63 19.49 4.76
CA GLN A 222 -5.65 18.02 4.81
C GLN A 222 -4.37 17.47 4.21
N ARG A 223 -3.83 16.42 4.83
CA ARG A 223 -2.69 15.67 4.31
C ARG A 223 -2.93 14.18 4.42
N LEU A 224 -2.34 13.42 3.51
CA LEU A 224 -2.32 11.97 3.62
C LEU A 224 -1.56 11.59 4.90
N SER A 225 -2.19 10.78 5.74
CA SER A 225 -1.66 10.40 7.03
C SER A 225 -1.81 8.90 7.23
N ILE A 226 -0.85 8.33 7.98
CA ILE A 226 -0.82 6.92 8.32
C ILE A 226 -0.99 6.81 9.83
N ILE A 227 -2.01 6.07 10.25
CA ILE A 227 -2.39 5.94 11.66
C ILE A 227 -2.56 4.48 12.01
N GLY A 228 -2.06 4.08 13.16
CA GLY A 228 -2.23 2.73 13.68
C GLY A 228 -1.18 2.34 14.71
N GLN A 229 -1.39 1.19 15.34
CA GLN A 229 -0.44 0.64 16.30
C GLN A 229 0.92 0.34 15.63
N SER A 230 0.91 -0.06 14.35
CA SER A 230 2.12 -0.36 13.58
C SER A 230 3.07 0.83 13.48
N VAL A 231 2.55 2.07 13.37
CA VAL A 231 3.36 3.29 13.39
C VAL A 231 4.11 3.44 14.72
N ASN A 232 3.41 3.19 15.84
CA ASN A 232 4.02 3.24 17.17
C ASN A 232 5.05 2.13 17.38
N ILE A 233 4.83 0.94 16.81
CA ILE A 233 5.79 -0.17 16.87
C ILE A 233 7.06 0.20 16.10
N ALA A 234 6.94 0.73 14.87
CA ALA A 234 8.08 1.14 14.07
C ALA A 234 8.97 2.17 14.81
N SER A 235 8.38 3.18 15.45
CA SER A 235 9.11 4.15 16.27
C SER A 235 9.81 3.50 17.47
N ARG A 236 9.19 2.48 18.11
CA ARG A 236 9.79 1.77 19.23
C ARG A 236 10.94 0.84 18.78
N VAL A 237 10.84 0.28 17.59
CA VAL A 237 11.91 -0.51 16.96
C VAL A 237 13.11 0.39 16.67
N GLU A 238 12.89 1.62 16.17
CA GLU A 238 13.96 2.61 16.02
C GLU A 238 14.63 2.90 17.37
N THR A 239 13.84 3.24 18.40
CA THR A 239 14.36 3.57 19.72
C THR A 239 15.15 2.42 20.36
N ALA A 240 14.80 1.16 20.07
CA ALA A 240 15.49 -0.02 20.58
C ALA A 240 16.95 -0.13 20.07
N ASN A 241 17.30 0.48 18.95
CA ASN A 241 18.68 0.55 18.48
C ASN A 241 19.62 1.20 19.51
N LYS A 242 19.10 2.12 20.34
CA LYS A 242 19.91 2.79 21.34
C LYS A 242 20.41 1.83 22.43
N GLU A 243 19.55 0.92 22.87
CA GLU A 243 19.88 -0.06 23.92
C GLU A 243 20.66 -1.24 23.33
N ALA A 244 20.41 -1.58 22.06
CA ALA A 244 21.06 -2.63 21.34
C ALA A 244 22.43 -2.23 20.74
N GLU A 245 22.76 -0.94 20.77
CA GLU A 245 23.98 -0.37 20.14
C GLU A 245 24.06 -0.67 18.62
N THR A 246 22.89 -0.73 17.96
CA THR A 246 22.73 -1.00 16.54
C THR A 246 22.28 0.25 15.78
N ARG A 247 22.31 0.17 14.44
CA ARG A 247 21.84 1.28 13.57
C ARG A 247 20.57 0.93 12.79
N LEU A 248 20.32 -0.36 12.53
CA LEU A 248 19.15 -0.84 11.79
C LEU A 248 18.56 -2.06 12.48
N LEU A 249 17.40 -1.91 13.04
CA LEU A 249 16.60 -3.02 13.56
C LEU A 249 15.29 -3.14 12.79
N ILE A 250 14.89 -4.37 12.54
CA ILE A 250 13.56 -4.67 11.98
C ILE A 250 12.78 -5.59 12.91
N SER A 251 11.47 -5.43 12.94
CA SER A 251 10.58 -6.31 13.74
C SER A 251 10.51 -7.71 13.13
N GLU A 252 10.13 -8.68 13.95
CA GLU A 252 9.89 -10.07 13.51
C GLU A 252 8.88 -10.15 12.36
N ASP A 253 7.82 -9.32 12.38
CA ASP A 253 6.82 -9.28 11.31
C ASP A 253 7.42 -8.77 9.98
N ALA A 254 8.36 -7.81 10.04
CA ALA A 254 9.08 -7.36 8.87
C ALA A 254 10.11 -8.41 8.42
N PHE A 255 10.82 -9.05 9.35
CA PHE A 255 11.83 -10.05 9.02
C PHE A 255 11.24 -11.24 8.27
N LYS A 256 10.08 -11.74 8.67
CA LYS A 256 9.38 -12.86 8.00
C LYS A 256 9.10 -12.62 6.50
N GLU A 257 8.94 -11.38 6.08
CA GLU A 257 8.70 -11.04 4.66
C GLU A 257 9.98 -11.08 3.80
N ILE A 258 11.16 -11.08 4.44
CA ILE A 258 12.47 -11.04 3.75
C ILE A 258 13.47 -12.05 4.30
N GLU A 259 13.04 -13.04 5.08
CA GLU A 259 13.90 -13.99 5.79
C GLU A 259 14.86 -14.73 4.86
N ASP A 260 14.41 -15.11 3.67
CA ASP A 260 15.19 -15.79 2.63
C ASP A 260 16.21 -14.86 1.93
N ARG A 261 16.03 -13.54 2.04
CA ARG A 261 16.78 -12.50 1.32
C ARG A 261 17.59 -11.58 2.22
N ALA A 262 17.49 -11.70 3.53
CA ALA A 262 18.23 -10.87 4.48
C ALA A 262 19.43 -11.63 5.07
N GLU A 263 20.54 -10.91 5.26
CA GLU A 263 21.64 -11.35 6.11
C GLU A 263 21.47 -10.69 7.49
N VAL A 264 21.21 -11.53 8.48
CA VAL A 264 21.07 -11.11 9.89
C VAL A 264 22.46 -11.10 10.51
N GLU A 265 22.85 -9.99 11.10
CA GLU A 265 24.09 -9.86 11.86
C GLU A 265 23.90 -10.35 13.30
N ASP A 266 22.83 -9.88 13.94
CA ASP A 266 22.43 -10.28 15.28
C ASP A 266 20.92 -10.14 15.48
N PHE A 267 20.42 -10.61 16.62
CA PHE A 267 19.04 -10.38 17.05
C PHE A 267 18.97 -10.05 18.54
N VAL A 268 18.07 -9.19 18.89
CA VAL A 268 17.84 -8.76 20.27
C VAL A 268 16.41 -9.06 20.73
N ARG A 269 16.25 -9.47 21.96
CA ARG A 269 14.95 -9.69 22.60
C ARG A 269 14.66 -8.59 23.60
N VAL A 270 13.84 -7.64 23.19
CA VAL A 270 13.52 -6.45 23.97
C VAL A 270 12.05 -6.42 24.35
N LYS A 271 11.74 -5.73 25.45
CA LYS A 271 10.37 -5.38 25.79
C LYS A 271 10.07 -3.98 25.28
N LEU A 272 9.40 -3.89 24.15
CA LEU A 272 9.01 -2.59 23.59
C LEU A 272 8.11 -1.83 24.59
N LYS A 273 8.32 -0.52 24.72
CA LYS A 273 7.56 0.33 25.65
C LYS A 273 6.04 0.17 25.40
N GLY A 274 5.28 -0.16 26.43
CA GLY A 274 3.82 -0.39 26.34
C GLY A 274 3.41 -1.74 25.74
N SER A 275 4.34 -2.69 25.55
CA SER A 275 4.02 -4.09 25.26
C SER A 275 4.11 -4.92 26.53
N SER A 276 3.20 -5.89 26.70
CA SER A 276 3.28 -6.90 27.75
C SER A 276 4.27 -8.02 27.42
N GLN A 277 4.54 -8.25 26.15
CA GLN A 277 5.38 -9.34 25.65
C GLN A 277 6.73 -8.81 25.17
N ARG A 278 7.74 -9.69 25.17
CA ARG A 278 9.03 -9.43 24.53
C ARG A 278 8.90 -9.64 23.03
N SER A 279 9.51 -8.77 22.25
CA SER A 279 9.61 -8.85 20.79
C SER A 279 11.04 -9.21 20.40
N THR A 280 11.21 -10.04 19.38
CA THR A 280 12.49 -10.27 18.73
C THR A 280 12.66 -9.23 17.64
N LEU A 281 13.80 -8.56 17.63
CA LEU A 281 14.21 -7.61 16.59
C LEU A 281 15.48 -8.13 15.95
N TYR A 282 15.62 -7.94 14.65
CA TYR A 282 16.75 -8.45 13.87
C TYR A 282 17.58 -7.30 13.34
N GLU A 283 18.89 -7.37 13.53
CA GLU A 283 19.84 -6.46 12.90
C GLU A 283 20.17 -6.97 11.49
N ILE A 284 19.90 -6.15 10.50
CA ILE A 284 20.13 -6.49 9.09
C ILE A 284 21.37 -5.77 8.60
N SER A 285 22.39 -6.54 8.22
CA SER A 285 23.63 -6.00 7.65
C SER A 285 23.57 -5.87 6.13
N LYS A 286 22.83 -6.76 5.46
CA LYS A 286 22.78 -6.80 4.01
C LYS A 286 21.51 -7.49 3.52
N LEU A 287 21.05 -7.06 2.36
CA LEU A 287 20.08 -7.84 1.59
C LEU A 287 20.83 -8.64 0.52
N LYS A 288 20.56 -9.93 0.47
CA LYS A 288 20.88 -10.75 -0.69
C LYS A 288 20.06 -10.17 -1.83
N GLY A 289 20.74 -9.74 -2.87
CA GLY A 289 20.07 -9.12 -4.00
C GLY A 289 18.89 -9.97 -4.40
N HIS A 290 17.76 -9.36 -4.61
CA HIS A 290 16.71 -9.98 -5.38
C HIS A 290 17.29 -10.10 -6.77
N SER A 291 18.06 -11.19 -6.97
CA SER A 291 18.48 -11.59 -8.30
C SER A 291 17.25 -12.11 -9.03
N LEU A 292 16.32 -11.19 -9.30
CA LEU A 292 15.55 -11.40 -10.52
C LEU A 292 16.47 -11.21 -11.72
N VAL A 293 17.62 -10.49 -11.53
CA VAL A 293 18.59 -10.33 -12.62
C VAL A 293 19.97 -9.99 -12.03
N SER A 294 20.93 -10.90 -12.08
CA SER A 294 22.35 -10.60 -11.83
C SER A 294 22.83 -9.50 -12.79
N GLU A 295 23.94 -8.82 -12.51
CA GLU A 295 24.53 -7.92 -13.53
C GLU A 295 24.89 -8.68 -14.83
N GLU A 296 25.17 -9.96 -14.73
CA GLU A 296 25.34 -10.89 -15.87
C GLU A 296 24.03 -11.13 -16.65
N ASP A 297 22.89 -10.86 -16.04
CA ASP A 297 21.57 -10.98 -16.63
C ASP A 297 21.02 -9.64 -17.17
N LYS A 298 21.86 -8.62 -17.28
CA LYS A 298 21.55 -7.32 -17.91
C LYS A 298 22.46 -7.09 -19.09
N ILE A 299 21.85 -6.69 -20.21
CA ILE A 299 22.60 -6.26 -21.39
C ILE A 299 22.10 -4.90 -21.84
N PHE A 300 23.01 -4.07 -22.35
CA PHE A 300 22.66 -2.83 -23.01
C PHE A 300 22.78 -3.03 -24.51
N GLU A 301 21.65 -2.99 -25.21
CA GLU A 301 21.59 -3.23 -26.66
C GLU A 301 20.55 -2.32 -27.28
N SER A 302 20.86 -1.74 -28.44
CA SER A 302 19.97 -0.85 -29.19
C SER A 302 19.46 0.37 -28.40
N GLY A 303 20.31 0.92 -27.47
CA GLY A 303 19.95 2.09 -26.67
C GLY A 303 19.05 1.81 -25.47
N MET A 304 18.85 0.56 -25.11
CA MET A 304 17.95 0.12 -24.06
C MET A 304 18.64 -0.90 -23.13
N PHE A 305 18.28 -0.87 -21.84
CA PHE A 305 18.67 -1.90 -20.89
C PHE A 305 17.69 -3.07 -20.96
N TRP A 306 18.21 -4.27 -21.17
CA TRP A 306 17.44 -5.51 -21.20
C TRP A 306 17.73 -6.36 -19.98
N ASN A 307 16.69 -6.91 -19.40
CA ASN A 307 16.79 -7.78 -18.23
C ASN A 307 16.32 -9.18 -18.59
N LYS A 308 17.13 -10.16 -18.26
CA LYS A 308 16.86 -11.58 -18.45
C LYS A 308 15.74 -12.03 -17.50
N ILE A 309 14.68 -12.60 -18.02
CA ILE A 309 13.50 -12.93 -17.21
C ILE A 309 13.36 -14.43 -16.98
N MET A 310 13.48 -15.22 -18.01
CA MET A 310 13.27 -16.67 -17.92
C MET A 310 13.86 -17.40 -19.14
N LEU A 311 13.98 -18.73 -19.05
CA LEU A 311 14.35 -19.54 -20.20
C LEU A 311 13.25 -19.52 -21.27
N SER A 312 13.62 -19.34 -22.51
CA SER A 312 12.69 -19.28 -23.65
C SER A 312 11.82 -20.55 -23.79
N LYS A 313 12.39 -21.72 -23.46
CA LYS A 313 11.71 -23.03 -23.49
C LYS A 313 10.55 -23.14 -22.47
N ASP A 314 10.55 -22.31 -21.42
CA ASP A 314 9.57 -22.36 -20.34
C ASP A 314 8.29 -21.54 -20.65
N LEU A 315 8.23 -20.90 -21.83
CA LEU A 315 7.03 -20.26 -22.38
C LEU A 315 6.80 -20.80 -23.80
N LYS A 316 5.95 -21.82 -23.91
CA LYS A 316 5.66 -22.48 -25.20
C LYS A 316 4.70 -21.66 -26.05
N ASN A 317 4.60 -22.02 -27.33
CA ASN A 317 3.62 -21.38 -28.22
C ASN A 317 2.18 -21.63 -27.71
N GLY A 318 1.38 -20.59 -27.60
CA GLY A 318 0.05 -20.59 -27.01
C GLY A 318 0.05 -20.36 -25.49
N ASP A 319 1.21 -20.31 -24.83
CA ASP A 319 1.30 -20.09 -23.40
C ASP A 319 1.29 -18.61 -23.03
N LYS A 320 0.84 -18.37 -21.81
CA LYS A 320 0.98 -17.10 -21.12
C LYS A 320 1.55 -17.34 -19.73
N LYS A 321 2.38 -16.44 -19.25
CA LYS A 321 3.01 -16.55 -17.92
C LYS A 321 3.13 -15.20 -17.26
N LYS A 322 2.67 -15.12 -16.02
CA LYS A 322 2.83 -13.95 -15.19
C LYS A 322 4.22 -13.92 -14.58
N VAL A 323 4.89 -12.79 -14.66
CA VAL A 323 6.18 -12.53 -14.06
C VAL A 323 6.16 -11.18 -13.35
N ASN A 324 7.00 -11.02 -12.35
CA ASN A 324 7.22 -9.71 -11.74
C ASN A 324 8.43 -9.06 -12.43
N PHE A 325 8.20 -7.88 -12.98
CA PHE A 325 9.25 -7.10 -13.63
C PHE A 325 9.14 -5.63 -13.24
N ASN A 326 10.20 -5.08 -12.69
CA ASN A 326 10.27 -3.69 -12.23
C ASN A 326 9.13 -3.30 -11.26
N ASN A 327 8.81 -4.22 -10.33
CA ASN A 327 7.73 -4.10 -9.32
C ASN A 327 6.30 -4.06 -9.90
N GLU A 328 6.13 -4.49 -11.14
CA GLU A 328 4.82 -4.66 -11.77
C GLU A 328 4.59 -6.10 -12.18
N GLU A 329 3.35 -6.56 -12.07
CA GLU A 329 2.96 -7.83 -12.66
C GLU A 329 2.85 -7.68 -14.16
N VAL A 330 3.70 -8.39 -14.90
CA VAL A 330 3.74 -8.42 -16.37
C VAL A 330 3.25 -9.77 -16.86
N LEU A 331 2.38 -9.77 -17.85
CA LEU A 331 1.94 -10.98 -18.53
C LEU A 331 2.77 -11.15 -19.79
N LEU A 332 3.56 -12.23 -19.84
CA LEU A 332 4.27 -12.69 -21.02
C LEU A 332 3.35 -13.62 -21.83
N VAL A 333 3.30 -13.41 -23.10
CA VAL A 333 2.50 -14.22 -24.03
C VAL A 333 3.34 -14.64 -25.22
N ARG A 334 3.32 -15.93 -25.55
CA ARG A 334 3.90 -16.43 -26.81
C ARG A 334 2.79 -16.98 -27.70
N ASN A 335 2.62 -16.40 -28.88
CA ASN A 335 1.64 -16.88 -29.87
C ASN A 335 2.24 -16.80 -31.24
N ASN A 336 2.09 -17.88 -32.05
CA ASN A 336 2.65 -18.01 -33.41
C ASN A 336 4.14 -17.62 -33.47
N ASN A 337 4.92 -18.06 -32.47
CA ASN A 337 6.34 -17.73 -32.25
C ASN A 337 6.63 -16.22 -32.01
N ASN A 338 5.61 -15.38 -31.87
CA ASN A 338 5.78 -14.00 -31.47
C ASN A 338 5.66 -13.86 -29.93
N LEU A 339 6.47 -12.99 -29.37
CA LEU A 339 6.41 -12.63 -27.97
C LEU A 339 5.70 -11.30 -27.78
N SER A 340 4.93 -11.19 -26.73
CA SER A 340 4.33 -9.95 -26.27
C SER A 340 4.43 -9.88 -24.76
N ALA A 341 4.65 -8.69 -24.21
CA ALA A 341 4.66 -8.42 -22.79
C ALA A 341 3.84 -7.18 -22.52
N PHE A 342 3.01 -7.21 -21.48
CA PHE A 342 2.18 -6.08 -21.07
C PHE A 342 1.80 -6.21 -19.60
N SER A 343 1.38 -5.10 -18.98
CA SER A 343 0.87 -5.11 -17.59
C SER A 343 -0.22 -6.17 -17.42
N ASN A 344 -0.18 -6.94 -16.35
CA ASN A 344 -1.23 -7.92 -16.02
C ASN A 344 -2.57 -7.27 -15.65
N LEU A 345 -2.73 -5.97 -15.87
CA LEU A 345 -3.94 -5.21 -15.56
C LEU A 345 -4.66 -4.78 -16.82
N CYS A 346 -5.95 -5.05 -16.87
CA CYS A 346 -6.81 -4.58 -17.96
C CYS A 346 -6.91 -3.04 -17.92
N PRO A 347 -6.56 -2.33 -19.01
CA PRO A 347 -6.58 -0.87 -19.04
C PRO A 347 -7.96 -0.24 -18.82
N HIS A 348 -9.01 -1.04 -18.89
CA HIS A 348 -10.39 -0.64 -18.70
C HIS A 348 -10.79 -0.54 -17.20
N MET A 349 -10.46 -1.53 -16.36
CA MET A 349 -10.88 -1.60 -14.94
C MET A 349 -9.75 -2.05 -14.01
N ASN A 350 -8.52 -2.12 -14.45
CA ASN A 350 -7.38 -2.60 -13.67
C ASN A 350 -7.58 -4.00 -13.04
N LEU A 351 -8.32 -4.88 -13.74
CA LEU A 351 -8.52 -6.26 -13.32
C LEU A 351 -7.46 -7.18 -13.92
N PRO A 352 -7.04 -8.27 -13.24
CA PRO A 352 -5.96 -9.14 -13.69
C PRO A 352 -6.28 -9.83 -15.02
N LEU A 353 -5.36 -9.76 -15.98
CA LEU A 353 -5.49 -10.34 -17.31
C LEU A 353 -5.05 -11.80 -17.39
N GLU A 354 -4.40 -12.35 -16.38
CA GLU A 354 -3.84 -13.71 -16.41
C GLU A 354 -4.84 -14.82 -16.74
N MET A 355 -6.13 -14.60 -16.49
CA MET A 355 -7.20 -15.55 -16.86
C MET A 355 -7.73 -15.37 -18.29
N GLY A 356 -7.27 -14.33 -19.01
CA GLY A 356 -7.69 -14.05 -20.40
C GLY A 356 -7.26 -15.14 -21.38
N GLN A 357 -7.73 -15.05 -22.62
CA GLN A 357 -7.48 -16.05 -23.66
C GLN A 357 -6.72 -15.44 -24.83
N ILE A 358 -5.86 -16.27 -25.45
CA ILE A 358 -5.17 -15.94 -26.71
C ILE A 358 -6.03 -16.44 -27.82
N THR A 359 -6.37 -15.58 -28.78
CA THR A 359 -7.16 -15.99 -29.95
C THR A 359 -6.26 -16.43 -31.13
N PRO A 360 -6.76 -17.24 -32.06
CA PRO A 360 -6.00 -17.60 -33.26
C PRO A 360 -5.53 -16.40 -34.11
N ASP A 361 -6.27 -15.29 -34.04
CA ASP A 361 -5.99 -14.05 -34.78
C ASP A 361 -4.90 -13.17 -34.13
N ASN A 362 -4.15 -13.71 -33.14
CA ASN A 362 -3.11 -13.02 -32.40
C ASN A 362 -3.65 -11.82 -31.58
N GLU A 363 -4.81 -12.01 -30.99
CA GLU A 363 -5.45 -11.06 -30.08
C GLU A 363 -5.51 -11.64 -28.69
N PHE A 364 -5.53 -10.78 -27.68
CA PHE A 364 -5.75 -11.12 -26.29
C PHE A 364 -7.17 -10.73 -25.87
N LEU A 365 -7.93 -11.71 -25.39
CA LEU A 365 -9.31 -11.54 -24.92
C LEU A 365 -9.32 -11.36 -23.40
N CYS A 366 -9.80 -10.21 -22.92
CA CYS A 366 -9.97 -9.93 -21.51
C CYS A 366 -11.05 -10.85 -20.89
N PRO A 367 -10.78 -11.51 -19.73
CA PRO A 367 -11.71 -12.50 -19.16
C PRO A 367 -12.97 -11.89 -18.54
N PHE A 368 -13.00 -10.58 -18.32
CA PHE A 368 -14.10 -9.94 -17.60
C PHE A 368 -15.20 -9.40 -18.51
N HIS A 369 -14.82 -8.71 -19.59
CA HIS A 369 -15.79 -8.03 -20.46
C HIS A 369 -15.53 -8.24 -21.95
N ASP A 370 -14.75 -9.25 -22.35
CA ASP A 370 -14.46 -9.62 -23.75
C ASP A 370 -13.82 -8.50 -24.60
N SER A 371 -13.18 -7.50 -23.96
CA SER A 371 -12.34 -6.56 -24.72
C SER A 371 -11.18 -7.30 -25.38
N LYS A 372 -10.91 -6.98 -26.65
CA LYS A 372 -9.86 -7.61 -27.45
C LYS A 372 -8.75 -6.64 -27.76
N PHE A 373 -7.53 -7.09 -27.64
CA PHE A 373 -6.32 -6.31 -27.87
C PHE A 373 -5.38 -7.05 -28.82
N CYS A 374 -4.79 -6.33 -29.74
CA CYS A 374 -3.78 -6.88 -30.64
C CYS A 374 -2.48 -7.16 -29.85
N LEU A 375 -2.02 -8.40 -29.82
CA LEU A 375 -0.78 -8.78 -29.13
C LEU A 375 0.48 -8.15 -29.74
N LYS A 376 0.44 -7.72 -30.99
CA LYS A 376 1.60 -7.11 -31.67
C LYS A 376 1.74 -5.60 -31.40
N THR A 377 0.64 -4.89 -31.23
CA THR A 377 0.63 -3.42 -31.19
C THR A 377 -0.04 -2.86 -29.93
N GLY A 378 -0.65 -3.68 -29.09
CA GLY A 378 -1.49 -3.25 -27.96
C GLY A 378 -2.83 -2.65 -28.37
N ALA A 379 -3.06 -2.38 -29.65
CA ALA A 379 -4.24 -1.67 -30.13
C ALA A 379 -5.54 -2.40 -29.76
N VAL A 380 -6.55 -1.63 -29.40
CA VAL A 380 -7.90 -2.14 -29.16
C VAL A 380 -8.49 -2.66 -30.45
N LYS A 381 -8.97 -3.89 -30.46
CA LYS A 381 -9.69 -4.53 -31.55
C LYS A 381 -11.19 -4.61 -31.30
N LYS A 382 -11.57 -4.73 -30.05
CA LYS A 382 -12.95 -4.67 -29.59
C LYS A 382 -12.97 -4.07 -28.20
N TRP A 383 -13.74 -3.00 -28.04
CA TRP A 383 -13.96 -2.36 -26.74
C TRP A 383 -15.37 -2.65 -26.26
N VAL A 384 -15.52 -3.41 -25.18
CA VAL A 384 -16.80 -4.02 -24.83
C VAL A 384 -17.77 -3.07 -24.17
N LEU A 385 -17.31 -2.00 -23.58
CA LEU A 385 -18.21 -1.03 -22.97
C LEU A 385 -19.25 -0.44 -23.97
N THR A 386 -18.99 -0.55 -25.28
CA THR A 386 -19.89 -0.04 -26.32
C THR A 386 -20.74 -1.11 -27.00
N SER A 387 -20.51 -2.41 -26.75
CA SER A 387 -21.10 -3.51 -27.54
C SER A 387 -21.69 -4.67 -26.73
N ALA A 388 -21.78 -4.54 -25.39
CA ALA A 388 -22.30 -5.63 -24.57
C ALA A 388 -23.83 -5.71 -24.65
N GLU A 389 -24.35 -6.79 -25.25
CA GLU A 389 -25.80 -7.03 -25.38
C GLU A 389 -26.54 -7.13 -24.03
N TRP A 390 -25.81 -7.54 -22.97
CA TRP A 390 -26.37 -7.69 -21.63
C TRP A 390 -26.49 -6.36 -20.84
N MET A 391 -25.90 -5.26 -21.35
CA MET A 391 -25.85 -3.99 -20.63
C MET A 391 -27.13 -3.17 -20.90
N PRO A 392 -27.78 -2.58 -19.86
CA PRO A 392 -28.90 -1.67 -20.06
C PRO A 392 -28.52 -0.48 -20.94
N ASP A 393 -29.45 0.02 -21.75
CA ASP A 393 -29.18 1.11 -22.70
C ASP A 393 -28.72 2.40 -22.03
N GLU A 394 -29.19 2.70 -20.83
CA GLU A 394 -28.73 3.82 -20.00
C GLU A 394 -27.24 3.69 -19.60
N ALA A 395 -26.79 2.47 -19.30
CA ALA A 395 -25.38 2.18 -18.98
C ALA A 395 -24.50 2.24 -20.23
N LYS A 396 -25.01 1.85 -21.42
CA LYS A 396 -24.29 1.98 -22.70
C LYS A 396 -24.01 3.45 -23.05
N GLU A 397 -24.94 4.35 -22.77
CA GLU A 397 -24.73 5.79 -23.01
C GLU A 397 -23.61 6.37 -22.09
N LEU A 398 -23.58 5.98 -20.81
CA LEU A 398 -22.53 6.39 -19.88
C LEU A 398 -21.15 5.85 -20.30
N THR A 399 -21.09 4.67 -20.90
CA THR A 399 -19.84 4.03 -21.32
C THR A 399 -19.30 4.55 -22.64
N LYS A 400 -20.11 5.17 -23.50
CA LYS A 400 -19.65 5.86 -24.73
C LYS A 400 -18.64 6.97 -24.46
N ALA A 401 -18.65 7.55 -23.26
CA ALA A 401 -17.70 8.58 -22.83
C ALA A 401 -16.34 8.03 -22.43
N ILE A 402 -16.21 6.71 -22.21
CA ILE A 402 -14.95 6.07 -21.78
C ILE A 402 -14.07 5.84 -23.02
N LYS A 403 -12.97 6.58 -23.08
CA LYS A 403 -12.00 6.48 -24.17
C LYS A 403 -11.37 5.08 -24.19
N GLU A 404 -11.23 4.52 -25.39
CA GLU A 404 -10.49 3.29 -25.62
C GLU A 404 -9.02 3.47 -25.21
N ILE A 405 -8.50 2.56 -24.39
CA ILE A 405 -7.12 2.56 -23.92
C ILE A 405 -6.45 1.28 -24.41
N PRO A 406 -5.39 1.36 -25.22
CA PRO A 406 -4.64 0.19 -25.68
C PRO A 406 -3.90 -0.49 -24.53
N LEU A 407 -3.48 -1.75 -24.73
CA LEU A 407 -2.47 -2.37 -23.87
C LEU A 407 -1.13 -1.66 -24.06
N ASP A 408 -0.50 -1.30 -22.95
CA ASP A 408 0.87 -0.79 -22.97
C ASP A 408 1.83 -1.98 -23.07
N LEU A 409 2.45 -2.13 -24.25
CA LEU A 409 3.38 -3.22 -24.52
C LEU A 409 4.79 -2.86 -24.05
N LEU A 410 5.38 -3.76 -23.29
CA LEU A 410 6.77 -3.66 -22.90
C LEU A 410 7.68 -4.23 -24.01
N PRO A 411 8.88 -3.64 -24.21
CA PRO A 411 9.88 -4.22 -25.08
C PRO A 411 10.25 -5.64 -24.62
N ILE A 412 10.19 -6.60 -25.54
CA ILE A 412 10.46 -8.01 -25.28
C ILE A 412 11.27 -8.62 -26.41
N MET A 413 12.24 -9.45 -26.09
CA MET A 413 13.01 -10.21 -27.08
C MET A 413 13.31 -11.63 -26.59
N ASP A 414 13.54 -12.54 -27.56
CA ASP A 414 14.09 -13.89 -27.32
C ASP A 414 15.52 -13.91 -27.84
N LYS A 415 16.48 -14.09 -26.94
CA LYS A 415 17.90 -14.07 -27.25
C LYS A 415 18.66 -15.05 -26.36
N ASP A 416 19.56 -15.83 -26.94
CA ASP A 416 20.42 -16.77 -26.23
C ASP A 416 19.63 -17.70 -25.29
N ASP A 417 18.57 -18.34 -25.82
CA ASP A 417 17.64 -19.23 -25.13
C ASP A 417 16.89 -18.59 -23.94
N HIS A 418 16.86 -17.27 -23.83
CA HIS A 418 16.20 -16.54 -22.77
C HIS A 418 15.24 -15.47 -23.30
N ILE A 419 14.18 -15.23 -22.53
CA ILE A 419 13.28 -14.09 -22.73
C ILE A 419 13.80 -12.92 -21.91
N TRP A 420 13.90 -11.77 -22.58
CA TRP A 420 14.39 -10.51 -22.02
C TRP A 420 13.32 -9.44 -22.08
N LEU A 421 13.20 -8.62 -21.06
CA LEU A 421 12.37 -7.42 -21.05
C LEU A 421 13.23 -6.16 -20.98
N GLY A 422 12.87 -5.18 -21.81
CA GLY A 422 13.54 -3.89 -21.91
C GLY A 422 12.95 -2.86 -20.96
N LEU A 423 13.80 -1.95 -20.49
CA LEU A 423 13.44 -0.72 -19.78
C LEU A 423 13.90 0.47 -20.61
N ASN A 424 12.98 1.42 -20.86
CA ASN A 424 13.32 2.71 -21.49
C ASN A 424 14.08 3.61 -20.54
#